data_98a1b9fb7171b40a88d9e5cddee1123e
#
_entry.id   98a1b9fb7171b40a88d9e5cddee1123e
#
_cell.length_a   1.000
_cell.length_b   1.000
_cell.length_c   1.000
_cell.angle_alpha   90.00
_cell.angle_beta   90.00
_cell.angle_gamma   90.00
#
_symmetry.space_group_name_H-M   'P 1'
#
loop_
_entity.id
_entity.type
_entity.pdbx_description
1 polymer ?
#
loop_
_entity_poly.entity_id
_entity_poly.type
_entity_poly.pdbx_seq_one_letter_code
_entity_poly.pdbx_strand_id
1 'polypeptide(L)'
;RDPRFEATFANKTLKEASTLLYASKFIDRKGPTYRGGTYPPEYGSVTNTNDYPVIRLAEVVLNWVEAKAELATMGGAAVTQADIDKSINAIRSRPLDAEAIAKGVTKTAPLSIAALPNDPDRDADVPALIWEIRRERRMEFFYEHTRLLDIKRWKKINYMSGTMNPDLLLGPWVNIAAEMPEWLVPAKVGKLKVKKADGTIVTYNGSNGADLVGYYIPENIADRDPFTDR
;
A
#
# COMPACT_ATOMS: atom_id res chain seq x y z
N ARG A 1 -4.34 -8.81 -8.07
CA ARG A 1 -4.39 -7.95 -6.88
C ARG A 1 -3.67 -8.66 -5.75
N ASP A 2 -2.72 -8.00 -5.09
CA ASP A 2 -1.97 -8.59 -3.98
C ASP A 2 -2.91 -8.85 -2.80
N PRO A 3 -2.93 -10.06 -2.21
CA PRO A 3 -3.86 -10.40 -1.12
C PRO A 3 -3.67 -9.54 0.14
N ARG A 4 -2.50 -8.96 0.34
CA ARG A 4 -2.22 -8.06 1.48
C ARG A 4 -3.03 -6.76 1.42
N PHE A 5 -3.51 -6.38 0.24
CA PHE A 5 -4.44 -5.26 0.12
C PHE A 5 -5.74 -5.56 0.90
N GLU A 6 -6.30 -6.75 0.73
CA GLU A 6 -7.51 -7.17 1.46
C GLU A 6 -7.27 -7.29 2.98
N ALA A 7 -6.06 -7.66 3.38
CA ALA A 7 -5.68 -7.73 4.80
C ALA A 7 -5.47 -6.34 5.42
N THR A 8 -5.19 -5.32 4.60
CA THR A 8 -4.82 -3.98 5.07
C THR A 8 -5.99 -3.02 5.06
N PHE A 9 -6.92 -3.14 4.11
CA PHE A 9 -8.02 -2.19 3.93
C PHE A 9 -9.38 -2.86 4.02
N ALA A 10 -10.33 -2.14 4.63
CA ALA A 10 -11.74 -2.50 4.53
C ALA A 10 -12.24 -2.31 3.09
N ASN A 11 -13.16 -3.19 2.66
CA ASN A 11 -13.56 -3.36 1.27
C ASN A 11 -14.52 -2.31 0.71
N LYS A 12 -14.82 -1.28 1.45
CA LYS A 12 -15.69 -0.19 0.98
C LYS A 12 -14.94 1.11 1.03
N THR A 13 -15.06 1.88 -0.03
CA THR A 13 -14.68 3.28 -0.03
C THR A 13 -15.38 4.00 1.10
N LEU A 14 -14.61 4.67 1.96
CA LEU A 14 -15.15 5.41 3.10
C LEU A 14 -15.00 6.90 2.84
N LYS A 15 -16.14 7.54 2.57
CA LYS A 15 -16.23 8.97 2.22
C LYS A 15 -15.65 9.90 3.28
N GLU A 16 -15.71 9.47 4.54
CA GLU A 16 -15.26 10.24 5.68
C GLU A 16 -13.74 10.09 5.94
N ALA A 17 -13.10 9.11 5.30
CA ALA A 17 -11.65 9.03 5.31
C ALA A 17 -11.08 9.92 4.20
N SER A 18 -10.16 10.81 4.54
CA SER A 18 -9.51 11.71 3.56
C SER A 18 -8.85 10.97 2.40
N THR A 19 -8.42 9.74 2.64
CA THR A 19 -7.81 8.83 1.65
C THR A 19 -8.83 7.92 0.97
N LEU A 20 -10.11 7.98 1.31
CA LEU A 20 -11.18 7.07 0.88
C LEU A 20 -10.95 5.59 1.24
N LEU A 21 -9.92 5.29 2.00
CA LEU A 21 -9.58 3.95 2.47
C LEU A 21 -9.57 3.91 3.98
N TYR A 22 -10.11 2.84 4.54
CA TYR A 22 -10.04 2.57 5.97
C TYR A 22 -9.02 1.45 6.22
N ALA A 23 -7.93 1.78 6.89
CA ALA A 23 -6.94 0.80 7.27
C ALA A 23 -7.48 -0.08 8.39
N SER A 24 -7.51 -1.39 8.15
CA SER A 24 -8.00 -2.40 9.11
C SER A 24 -6.93 -3.42 9.48
N LYS A 25 -5.67 -3.16 9.12
CA LYS A 25 -4.57 -4.06 9.45
C LYS A 25 -4.41 -4.16 10.95
N PHE A 26 -4.38 -5.39 11.47
CA PHE A 26 -4.34 -5.72 12.90
C PHE A 26 -5.53 -5.25 13.75
N ILE A 27 -6.60 -4.80 13.12
CA ILE A 27 -7.85 -4.43 13.80
C ILE A 27 -8.87 -5.54 13.55
N ASP A 28 -9.68 -5.85 14.56
CA ASP A 28 -10.80 -6.77 14.39
C ASP A 28 -11.75 -6.24 13.31
N ARG A 29 -12.00 -7.05 12.28
CA ARG A 29 -12.83 -6.70 11.13
C ARG A 29 -14.30 -6.44 11.48
N LYS A 30 -14.74 -6.83 12.68
CA LYS A 30 -16.07 -6.45 13.19
C LYS A 30 -16.12 -4.98 13.58
N GLY A 31 -15.01 -4.37 14.01
CA GLY A 31 -14.97 -2.97 14.42
C GLY A 31 -15.65 -2.01 13.45
N PRO A 32 -15.33 -2.02 12.16
CA PRO A 32 -15.98 -1.17 11.16
C PRO A 32 -17.51 -1.36 11.03
N THR A 33 -18.05 -2.51 11.41
CA THR A 33 -19.49 -2.76 11.32
C THR A 33 -20.31 -2.00 12.37
N TYR A 34 -19.67 -1.55 13.46
CA TYR A 34 -20.31 -0.74 14.51
C TYR A 34 -20.33 0.75 14.21
N ARG A 35 -19.72 1.16 13.10
CA ARG A 35 -19.61 2.58 12.73
C ARG A 35 -20.99 3.22 12.54
N GLY A 36 -21.17 4.39 13.17
CA GLY A 36 -22.45 5.09 13.18
C GLY A 36 -23.49 4.57 14.19
N GLY A 37 -23.12 3.57 14.99
CA GLY A 37 -23.92 3.01 16.07
C GLY A 37 -23.20 3.03 17.42
N THR A 38 -23.68 2.22 18.36
CA THR A 38 -23.04 2.05 19.67
C THR A 38 -21.92 1.03 19.55
N TYR A 39 -20.70 1.44 19.92
CA TYR A 39 -19.56 0.52 19.97
C TYR A 39 -19.62 -0.31 21.25
N PRO A 40 -19.46 -1.65 21.17
CA PRO A 40 -19.21 -2.47 22.33
C PRO A 40 -17.94 -1.99 23.07
N PRO A 41 -17.85 -2.17 24.40
CA PRO A 41 -16.72 -1.67 25.20
C PRO A 41 -15.35 -2.11 24.68
N GLU A 42 -15.23 -3.34 24.17
CA GLU A 42 -13.98 -3.88 23.60
C GLU A 42 -13.48 -3.17 22.34
N TYR A 43 -14.29 -2.31 21.75
CA TYR A 43 -13.91 -1.47 20.60
C TYR A 43 -13.69 0.01 20.96
N GLY A 44 -13.79 0.34 22.24
CA GLY A 44 -13.52 1.70 22.73
C GLY A 44 -12.02 2.01 22.72
N SER A 45 -11.68 3.29 22.58
CA SER A 45 -10.27 3.73 22.48
C SER A 45 -9.42 3.38 23.71
N VAL A 46 -10.02 3.29 24.88
CA VAL A 46 -9.32 3.01 26.16
C VAL A 46 -9.60 1.62 26.70
N THR A 47 -10.54 0.89 26.12
CA THR A 47 -10.96 -0.47 26.54
C THR A 47 -10.68 -1.51 25.46
N ASN A 48 -10.06 -1.10 24.36
CA ASN A 48 -9.70 -1.98 23.25
C ASN A 48 -8.68 -3.03 23.70
N THR A 49 -8.96 -4.29 23.39
CA THR A 49 -8.11 -5.45 23.72
C THR A 49 -7.28 -5.93 22.52
N ASN A 50 -7.29 -5.22 21.40
CA ASN A 50 -6.46 -5.58 20.25
C ASN A 50 -4.98 -5.38 20.53
N ASP A 51 -4.21 -6.43 20.32
CA ASP A 51 -2.75 -6.36 20.36
C ASP A 51 -2.21 -5.81 19.02
N TYR A 52 -1.25 -4.91 19.11
CA TYR A 52 -0.50 -4.46 17.95
C TYR A 52 0.88 -5.13 17.95
N PRO A 53 1.24 -5.91 16.92
CA PRO A 53 2.52 -6.58 16.86
C PRO A 53 3.65 -5.57 16.66
N VAL A 54 4.58 -5.50 17.62
CA VAL A 54 5.76 -4.63 17.53
C VAL A 54 6.78 -5.19 16.56
N ILE A 55 7.00 -6.50 16.57
CA ILE A 55 7.88 -7.23 15.65
C ILE A 55 7.16 -8.50 15.20
N ARG A 56 7.25 -8.82 13.92
CA ARG A 56 6.68 -10.04 13.33
C ARG A 56 7.74 -10.90 12.69
N LEU A 57 7.51 -12.21 12.61
CA LEU A 57 8.42 -13.14 11.95
C LEU A 57 8.76 -12.71 10.51
N ALA A 58 7.80 -12.11 9.79
CA ALA A 58 8.03 -11.57 8.45
C ALA A 58 9.17 -10.53 8.43
N GLU A 59 9.31 -9.72 9.49
CA GLU A 59 10.40 -8.74 9.57
C GLU A 59 11.75 -9.43 9.75
N VAL A 60 11.81 -10.45 10.60
CA VAL A 60 13.04 -11.22 10.83
C VAL A 60 13.53 -11.87 9.53
N VAL A 61 12.64 -12.56 8.80
CA VAL A 61 13.05 -13.26 7.58
C VAL A 61 13.36 -12.31 6.43
N LEU A 62 12.68 -11.16 6.34
CA LEU A 62 12.98 -10.16 5.31
C LEU A 62 14.26 -9.37 5.64
N ASN A 63 14.55 -9.08 6.91
CA ASN A 63 15.83 -8.52 7.32
C ASN A 63 16.99 -9.47 7.00
N TRP A 64 16.79 -10.77 7.28
CA TRP A 64 17.80 -11.78 7.01
C TRP A 64 18.12 -11.91 5.51
N VAL A 65 17.10 -12.02 4.65
CA VAL A 65 17.36 -12.17 3.20
C VAL A 65 17.92 -10.90 2.58
N GLU A 66 17.50 -9.72 3.06
CA GLU A 66 18.06 -8.44 2.63
C GLU A 66 19.53 -8.32 3.01
N ALA A 67 19.89 -8.62 4.27
CA ALA A 67 21.26 -8.61 4.73
C ALA A 67 22.15 -9.56 3.92
N LYS A 68 21.64 -10.77 3.59
CA LYS A 68 22.33 -11.72 2.73
C LYS A 68 22.55 -11.20 1.32
N ALA A 69 21.54 -10.54 0.73
CA ALA A 69 21.64 -9.95 -0.60
C ALA A 69 22.63 -8.78 -0.63
N GLU A 70 22.63 -7.92 0.38
CA GLU A 70 23.59 -6.82 0.49
C GLU A 70 25.03 -7.34 0.68
N LEU A 71 25.23 -8.37 1.51
CA LEU A 71 26.53 -9.03 1.66
C LEU A 71 27.05 -9.64 0.35
N ALA A 72 26.17 -10.19 -0.45
CA ALA A 72 26.54 -10.74 -1.77
C ALA A 72 27.09 -9.66 -2.70
N THR A 73 26.61 -8.41 -2.62
CA THR A 73 27.18 -7.28 -3.40
C THR A 73 28.59 -6.88 -2.96
N MET A 74 28.97 -7.29 -1.75
CA MET A 74 30.32 -7.02 -1.17
C MET A 74 31.24 -8.23 -1.26
N GLY A 75 30.92 -9.22 -2.07
CA GLY A 75 31.73 -10.43 -2.27
C GLY A 75 31.36 -11.61 -1.35
N GLY A 76 30.27 -11.50 -0.60
CA GLY A 76 29.73 -12.63 0.18
C GLY A 76 29.02 -13.68 -0.68
N ALA A 77 28.56 -14.75 -0.06
CA ALA A 77 27.84 -15.82 -0.74
C ALA A 77 26.54 -15.31 -1.40
N ALA A 78 26.30 -15.72 -2.62
CA ALA A 78 25.08 -15.37 -3.35
C ALA A 78 23.81 -15.87 -2.63
N VAL A 79 22.70 -15.15 -2.80
CA VAL A 79 21.39 -15.58 -2.36
C VAL A 79 20.94 -16.73 -3.27
N THR A 80 20.46 -17.81 -2.68
CA THR A 80 19.95 -18.99 -3.39
C THR A 80 18.43 -18.99 -3.48
N GLN A 81 17.86 -19.79 -4.39
CA GLN A 81 16.41 -19.97 -4.45
C GLN A 81 15.85 -20.48 -3.10
N ALA A 82 16.56 -21.37 -2.42
CA ALA A 82 16.16 -21.87 -1.12
C ALA A 82 16.08 -20.76 -0.04
N ASP A 83 16.90 -19.72 -0.15
CA ASP A 83 16.81 -18.54 0.73
C ASP A 83 15.55 -17.74 0.44
N ILE A 84 15.20 -17.54 -0.83
CA ILE A 84 13.95 -16.89 -1.25
C ILE A 84 12.73 -17.69 -0.81
N ASP A 85 12.80 -19.02 -0.92
CA ASP A 85 11.68 -19.90 -0.52
C ASP A 85 11.42 -19.86 0.99
N LYS A 86 12.47 -19.73 1.79
CA LYS A 86 12.37 -19.59 3.26
C LYS A 86 11.97 -18.18 3.71
N SER A 87 12.00 -17.19 2.85
CA SER A 87 11.71 -15.79 3.17
C SER A 87 10.51 -15.26 2.37
N ILE A 88 10.73 -14.68 1.21
CA ILE A 88 9.70 -14.05 0.38
C ILE A 88 8.59 -15.04 0.02
N ASN A 89 8.95 -16.23 -0.46
CA ASN A 89 7.98 -17.22 -0.89
C ASN A 89 7.19 -17.81 0.29
N ALA A 90 7.80 -17.95 1.45
CA ALA A 90 7.08 -18.32 2.67
C ALA A 90 5.99 -17.32 3.02
N ILE A 91 6.27 -16.00 2.89
CA ILE A 91 5.29 -14.94 3.10
C ILE A 91 4.18 -15.00 2.05
N ARG A 92 4.52 -15.14 0.76
CA ARG A 92 3.57 -15.22 -0.36
C ARG A 92 2.69 -16.47 -0.33
N SER A 93 3.19 -17.56 0.26
CA SER A 93 2.47 -18.83 0.35
C SER A 93 1.42 -18.87 1.47
N ARG A 94 1.35 -17.87 2.34
CA ARG A 94 0.38 -17.83 3.44
C ARG A 94 -1.04 -18.12 2.95
N PRO A 95 -1.86 -18.85 3.72
CA PRO A 95 -3.25 -19.11 3.36
C PRO A 95 -4.02 -17.78 3.18
N LEU A 96 -4.95 -17.76 2.23
CA LEU A 96 -5.93 -16.71 2.11
C LEU A 96 -7.11 -17.03 3.04
N ASP A 97 -7.71 -16.00 3.62
CA ASP A 97 -8.96 -16.17 4.35
C ASP A 97 -10.15 -16.42 3.41
N ALA A 98 -11.24 -16.91 3.97
CA ALA A 98 -12.43 -17.27 3.19
C ALA A 98 -13.03 -16.07 2.46
N GLU A 99 -12.97 -14.86 3.04
CA GLU A 99 -13.48 -13.64 2.44
C GLU A 99 -12.66 -13.23 1.22
N ALA A 100 -11.33 -13.31 1.31
CA ALA A 100 -10.44 -13.03 0.18
C ALA A 100 -10.68 -14.02 -0.98
N ILE A 101 -10.85 -15.32 -0.66
CA ILE A 101 -11.16 -16.35 -1.67
C ILE A 101 -12.51 -16.06 -2.34
N ALA A 102 -13.55 -15.72 -1.57
CA ALA A 102 -14.87 -15.39 -2.11
C ALA A 102 -14.84 -14.16 -3.05
N LYS A 103 -13.89 -13.26 -2.88
CA LYS A 103 -13.66 -12.09 -3.76
C LYS A 103 -12.79 -12.40 -4.97
N GLY A 104 -12.38 -13.64 -5.18
CA GLY A 104 -11.51 -14.03 -6.27
C GLY A 104 -10.06 -13.53 -6.13
N VAL A 105 -9.62 -13.20 -4.91
CA VAL A 105 -8.22 -12.84 -4.66
C VAL A 105 -7.35 -14.08 -4.80
N THR A 106 -6.24 -13.95 -5.51
CA THR A 106 -5.26 -15.02 -5.71
C THR A 106 -3.95 -14.69 -5.00
N LYS A 107 -3.20 -15.71 -4.62
CA LYS A 107 -1.86 -15.52 -4.03
C LYS A 107 -0.92 -14.86 -5.03
N THR A 108 -0.05 -14.01 -4.53
CA THR A 108 1.07 -13.48 -5.33
C THR A 108 1.98 -14.64 -5.74
N ALA A 109 2.38 -14.67 -7.01
CA ALA A 109 3.25 -15.73 -7.53
C ALA A 109 4.59 -15.81 -6.78
N PRO A 110 5.14 -17.00 -6.59
CA PRO A 110 6.47 -17.16 -6.01
C PRO A 110 7.53 -16.38 -6.79
N LEU A 111 8.50 -15.81 -6.07
CA LEU A 111 9.66 -15.18 -6.68
C LEU A 111 10.67 -16.25 -7.09
N SER A 112 11.15 -16.16 -8.33
CA SER A 112 12.23 -16.99 -8.86
C SER A 112 13.47 -16.14 -9.13
N ILE A 113 14.63 -16.53 -8.60
CA ILE A 113 15.90 -15.85 -8.88
C ILE A 113 16.27 -15.99 -10.36
N ALA A 114 15.95 -17.13 -10.98
CA ALA A 114 16.24 -17.37 -12.40
C ALA A 114 15.39 -16.50 -13.35
N ALA A 115 14.28 -15.91 -12.84
CA ALA A 115 13.37 -15.10 -13.63
C ALA A 115 12.86 -13.93 -12.78
N LEU A 116 13.77 -13.06 -12.34
CA LEU A 116 13.40 -11.85 -11.63
C LEU A 116 12.56 -10.93 -12.52
N PRO A 117 11.52 -10.28 -11.98
CA PRO A 117 10.75 -9.30 -12.72
C PRO A 117 11.64 -8.16 -13.25
N ASN A 118 11.41 -7.79 -14.50
CA ASN A 118 12.02 -6.57 -15.06
C ASN A 118 11.09 -5.38 -14.77
N ASP A 119 11.24 -4.80 -13.59
CA ASP A 119 10.44 -3.65 -13.18
C ASP A 119 10.97 -2.38 -13.87
N PRO A 120 10.17 -1.68 -14.70
CA PRO A 120 10.59 -0.46 -15.37
C PRO A 120 10.89 0.68 -14.40
N ASP A 121 10.31 0.66 -13.21
CA ASP A 121 10.50 1.69 -12.18
C ASP A 121 11.68 1.39 -11.26
N ARG A 122 12.44 0.32 -11.54
CA ARG A 122 13.61 -0.04 -10.74
C ARG A 122 14.69 1.01 -10.88
N ASP A 123 15.16 1.49 -9.75
CA ASP A 123 16.35 2.38 -9.72
C ASP A 123 17.55 1.69 -10.35
N ALA A 124 18.23 2.39 -11.24
CA ALA A 124 19.37 1.86 -11.98
C ALA A 124 20.56 1.45 -11.07
N ASP A 125 20.69 2.08 -9.91
CA ASP A 125 21.71 1.79 -8.90
C ASP A 125 21.35 0.66 -7.93
N VAL A 126 20.17 0.05 -8.09
CA VAL A 126 19.71 -1.04 -7.21
C VAL A 126 19.66 -2.36 -7.97
N PRO A 127 20.41 -3.39 -7.55
CA PRO A 127 20.34 -4.72 -8.16
C PRO A 127 18.92 -5.30 -8.14
N ALA A 128 18.52 -6.03 -9.18
CA ALA A 128 17.15 -6.51 -9.37
C ALA A 128 16.63 -7.33 -8.17
N LEU A 129 17.46 -8.20 -7.60
CA LEU A 129 17.05 -9.00 -6.43
C LEU A 129 16.83 -8.12 -5.19
N ILE A 130 17.70 -7.14 -4.95
CA ILE A 130 17.54 -6.20 -3.84
C ILE A 130 16.29 -5.35 -4.04
N TRP A 131 16.00 -4.94 -5.27
CA TRP A 131 14.76 -4.25 -5.61
C TRP A 131 13.52 -5.07 -5.24
N GLU A 132 13.48 -6.34 -5.61
CA GLU A 132 12.36 -7.24 -5.29
C GLU A 132 12.22 -7.47 -3.77
N ILE A 133 13.33 -7.59 -3.04
CA ILE A 133 13.30 -7.69 -1.57
C ILE A 133 12.72 -6.39 -0.97
N ARG A 134 13.15 -5.23 -1.43
CA ARG A 134 12.64 -3.91 -0.98
C ARG A 134 11.17 -3.74 -1.33
N ARG A 135 10.74 -4.21 -2.50
CA ARG A 135 9.33 -4.22 -2.90
C ARG A 135 8.50 -5.11 -1.97
N GLU A 136 8.98 -6.32 -1.68
CA GLU A 136 8.31 -7.23 -0.75
C GLU A 136 8.16 -6.63 0.64
N ARG A 137 9.20 -5.98 1.16
CA ARG A 137 9.13 -5.24 2.43
C ARG A 137 8.07 -4.14 2.40
N ARG A 138 8.02 -3.34 1.32
CA ARG A 138 7.01 -2.30 1.17
C ARG A 138 5.59 -2.87 1.20
N MET A 139 5.35 -3.99 0.53
CA MET A 139 4.04 -4.63 0.48
C MET A 139 3.66 -5.29 1.80
N GLU A 140 4.62 -5.92 2.48
CA GLU A 140 4.38 -6.63 3.73
C GLU A 140 4.17 -5.70 4.91
N PHE A 141 4.96 -4.61 5.00
CA PHE A 141 4.95 -3.69 6.13
C PHE A 141 4.14 -2.41 5.88
N PHE A 142 3.26 -2.43 4.89
CA PHE A 142 2.34 -1.31 4.68
C PHE A 142 1.51 -1.05 5.95
N TYR A 143 1.43 0.21 6.39
CA TYR A 143 0.85 0.62 7.68
C TYR A 143 1.59 0.08 8.93
N GLU A 144 2.86 -0.28 8.78
CA GLU A 144 3.75 -0.57 9.90
C GLU A 144 4.89 0.46 9.95
N HIS A 145 5.64 0.49 11.05
CA HIS A 145 6.62 1.55 11.33
C HIS A 145 7.91 1.50 10.49
N THR A 146 8.15 0.42 9.73
CA THR A 146 9.46 0.16 9.11
C THR A 146 9.79 1.06 7.93
N ARG A 147 8.79 1.59 7.19
CA ARG A 147 9.00 2.24 5.89
C ARG A 147 9.95 3.44 5.93
N LEU A 148 9.79 4.34 6.89
CA LEU A 148 10.67 5.51 7.00
C LEU A 148 12.10 5.11 7.32
N LEU A 149 12.30 4.11 8.18
CA LEU A 149 13.61 3.57 8.51
C LEU A 149 14.27 2.93 7.29
N ASP A 150 13.50 2.16 6.52
CA ASP A 150 13.96 1.54 5.27
C ASP A 150 14.43 2.59 4.26
N ILE A 151 13.63 3.61 3.98
CA ILE A 151 13.98 4.69 3.05
C ILE A 151 15.24 5.43 3.50
N LYS A 152 15.39 5.70 4.80
CA LYS A 152 16.58 6.36 5.36
C LYS A 152 17.84 5.51 5.20
N ARG A 153 17.80 4.22 5.59
CA ARG A 153 18.96 3.33 5.50
C ARG A 153 19.36 3.00 4.06
N TRP A 154 18.39 3.01 3.13
CA TRP A 154 18.66 2.88 1.69
C TRP A 154 19.16 4.17 1.04
N LYS A 155 19.19 5.30 1.77
CA LYS A 155 19.52 6.63 1.25
C LYS A 155 18.57 7.08 0.12
N LYS A 156 17.31 6.71 0.21
CA LYS A 156 16.25 6.95 -0.79
C LYS A 156 15.15 7.88 -0.25
N ILE A 157 15.53 8.88 0.55
CA ILE A 157 14.55 9.85 1.11
C ILE A 157 13.78 10.59 0.00
N ASN A 158 14.37 10.71 -1.19
CA ASN A 158 13.73 11.24 -2.38
C ASN A 158 12.46 10.49 -2.80
N TYR A 159 12.26 9.24 -2.35
CA TYR A 159 11.00 8.52 -2.58
C TYR A 159 9.80 9.21 -1.92
N MET A 160 10.03 10.11 -0.97
CA MET A 160 8.98 10.88 -0.30
C MET A 160 8.71 12.23 -0.97
N SER A 161 9.41 12.58 -2.03
CA SER A 161 9.16 13.80 -2.79
C SER A 161 8.01 13.60 -3.78
N GLY A 162 6.96 14.40 -3.69
CA GLY A 162 5.86 14.40 -4.65
C GLY A 162 6.27 14.89 -6.03
N THR A 163 7.34 15.67 -6.12
CA THR A 163 7.94 16.08 -7.41
C THR A 163 8.58 14.89 -8.13
N MET A 164 9.30 14.03 -7.38
CA MET A 164 9.96 12.84 -7.95
C MET A 164 9.00 11.65 -8.10
N ASN A 165 8.01 11.55 -7.23
CA ASN A 165 7.01 10.49 -7.21
C ASN A 165 5.59 11.11 -7.11
N PRO A 166 5.06 11.67 -8.19
CA PRO A 166 3.77 12.36 -8.18
C PRO A 166 2.60 11.48 -7.70
N ASP A 167 2.74 10.16 -7.83
CA ASP A 167 1.72 9.20 -7.41
C ASP A 167 1.59 9.05 -5.88
N LEU A 168 2.55 9.59 -5.11
CA LEU A 168 2.42 9.67 -3.64
C LEU A 168 1.19 10.45 -3.18
N LEU A 169 0.73 11.39 -3.99
CA LEU A 169 -0.38 12.28 -3.68
C LEU A 169 -1.72 11.74 -4.18
N LEU A 170 -1.74 10.57 -4.80
CA LEU A 170 -2.95 9.95 -5.31
C LEU A 170 -3.62 9.07 -4.25
N GLY A 171 -4.94 9.14 -4.22
CA GLY A 171 -5.79 8.20 -3.50
C GLY A 171 -6.03 6.91 -4.29
N PRO A 172 -6.98 6.06 -3.85
CA PRO A 172 -7.31 4.82 -4.53
C PRO A 172 -7.95 5.05 -5.89
N TRP A 173 -7.94 4.00 -6.71
CA TRP A 173 -8.77 3.96 -7.91
C TRP A 173 -10.23 3.89 -7.54
N VAL A 174 -11.03 4.81 -8.02
CA VAL A 174 -12.45 4.97 -7.70
C VAL A 174 -13.29 5.14 -8.97
N ASN A 175 -14.56 4.77 -8.88
CA ASN A 175 -15.61 5.18 -9.80
C ASN A 175 -16.60 6.05 -9.00
N ILE A 176 -16.45 7.36 -9.09
CA ILE A 176 -17.23 8.30 -8.28
C ILE A 176 -18.73 8.14 -8.50
N ALA A 177 -19.16 7.99 -9.74
CA ALA A 177 -20.58 7.87 -10.05
C ALA A 177 -21.22 6.60 -9.46
N ALA A 178 -20.46 5.51 -9.41
CA ALA A 178 -20.95 4.23 -8.87
C ALA A 178 -20.79 4.10 -7.35
N GLU A 179 -19.69 4.64 -6.80
CA GLU A 179 -19.31 4.42 -5.40
C GLU A 179 -19.73 5.56 -4.48
N MET A 180 -19.78 6.79 -5.00
CA MET A 180 -20.05 8.02 -4.24
C MET A 180 -20.89 9.02 -5.03
N PRO A 181 -22.07 8.62 -5.56
CA PRO A 181 -22.89 9.51 -6.41
C PRO A 181 -23.32 10.80 -5.70
N GLU A 182 -23.42 10.80 -4.38
CA GLU A 182 -23.71 11.98 -3.56
C GLU A 182 -22.60 13.03 -3.55
N TRP A 183 -21.42 12.72 -4.07
CA TRP A 183 -20.36 13.72 -4.27
C TRP A 183 -20.53 14.52 -5.57
N LEU A 184 -21.42 14.10 -6.45
CA LEU A 184 -21.71 14.77 -7.70
C LEU A 184 -22.68 15.95 -7.48
N VAL A 185 -22.23 16.93 -6.70
CA VAL A 185 -23.01 18.12 -6.30
C VAL A 185 -22.34 19.40 -6.73
N PRO A 186 -23.09 20.51 -6.88
CA PRO A 186 -22.53 21.79 -7.34
C PRO A 186 -21.34 22.28 -6.52
N ALA A 187 -21.32 22.02 -5.21
CA ALA A 187 -20.23 22.42 -4.30
C ALA A 187 -18.88 21.73 -4.61
N LYS A 188 -18.90 20.63 -5.36
CA LYS A 188 -17.72 19.85 -5.76
C LYS A 188 -17.24 20.16 -7.19
N VAL A 189 -17.94 20.99 -7.92
CA VAL A 189 -17.51 21.42 -9.27
C VAL A 189 -16.14 22.12 -9.17
N GLY A 190 -15.20 21.73 -10.02
CA GLY A 190 -13.83 22.22 -10.04
C GLY A 190 -12.89 21.64 -8.99
N LYS A 191 -13.42 20.94 -7.97
CA LYS A 191 -12.65 20.40 -6.84
C LYS A 191 -12.42 18.90 -6.95
N LEU A 192 -13.47 18.16 -7.31
CA LEU A 192 -13.41 16.70 -7.43
C LEU A 192 -12.64 16.32 -8.69
N LYS A 193 -11.55 15.56 -8.51
CA LYS A 193 -10.64 15.21 -9.59
C LYS A 193 -10.20 13.75 -9.50
N VAL A 194 -9.97 13.14 -10.66
CA VAL A 194 -9.33 11.84 -10.78
C VAL A 194 -8.23 11.86 -11.84
N LYS A 195 -7.17 11.06 -11.65
CA LYS A 195 -6.14 10.80 -12.66
C LYS A 195 -6.42 9.45 -13.31
N LYS A 196 -6.66 9.42 -14.60
CA LYS A 196 -6.86 8.20 -15.39
C LYS A 196 -5.56 7.41 -15.53
N ALA A 197 -5.66 6.15 -15.98
CA ALA A 197 -4.51 5.29 -16.21
C ALA A 197 -3.53 5.84 -17.27
N ASP A 198 -4.01 6.63 -18.22
CA ASP A 198 -3.20 7.31 -19.24
C ASP A 198 -2.55 8.62 -18.73
N GLY A 199 -2.74 8.95 -17.46
CA GLY A 199 -2.23 10.18 -16.84
C GLY A 199 -3.14 11.39 -16.97
N THR A 200 -4.23 11.32 -17.75
CA THR A 200 -5.19 12.42 -17.93
C THR A 200 -5.89 12.75 -16.61
N ILE A 201 -5.93 14.03 -16.25
CA ILE A 201 -6.70 14.50 -15.10
C ILE A 201 -8.09 14.94 -15.56
N VAL A 202 -9.12 14.30 -15.02
CA VAL A 202 -10.52 14.68 -15.19
C VAL A 202 -11.00 15.45 -13.97
N THR A 203 -11.52 16.64 -14.20
CA THR A 203 -12.14 17.49 -13.16
C THR A 203 -13.64 17.47 -13.32
N TYR A 204 -14.37 17.36 -12.24
CA TYR A 204 -15.83 17.44 -12.24
C TYR A 204 -16.30 18.83 -12.66
N ASN A 205 -17.16 18.90 -13.67
CA ASN A 205 -17.71 20.14 -14.24
C ASN A 205 -19.20 20.33 -13.97
N GLY A 206 -19.82 19.44 -13.19
CA GLY A 206 -21.25 19.47 -12.89
C GLY A 206 -22.09 18.50 -13.72
N SER A 207 -21.57 17.95 -14.82
CA SER A 207 -22.30 17.04 -15.72
C SER A 207 -21.53 15.76 -16.09
N ASN A 208 -20.20 15.75 -15.95
CA ASN A 208 -19.34 14.66 -16.37
C ASN A 208 -19.02 13.62 -15.27
N GLY A 209 -19.98 13.38 -14.38
CA GLY A 209 -19.77 12.41 -13.27
C GLY A 209 -19.37 11.00 -13.72
N ALA A 210 -19.88 10.54 -14.86
CA ALA A 210 -19.52 9.23 -15.44
C ALA A 210 -18.05 9.12 -15.88
N ASP A 211 -17.38 10.24 -16.15
CA ASP A 211 -15.98 10.27 -16.56
C ASP A 211 -15.00 10.21 -15.39
N LEU A 212 -15.50 10.35 -14.15
CA LEU A 212 -14.71 10.37 -12.93
C LEU A 212 -14.36 8.95 -12.48
N VAL A 213 -13.62 8.25 -13.33
CA VAL A 213 -13.06 6.91 -13.06
C VAL A 213 -11.55 7.00 -13.14
N GLY A 214 -10.86 6.75 -12.03
CA GLY A 214 -9.40 6.88 -11.94
C GLY A 214 -8.90 6.96 -10.51
N TYR A 215 -7.61 7.28 -10.35
CA TYR A 215 -7.02 7.55 -9.05
C TYR A 215 -7.56 8.86 -8.49
N TYR A 216 -8.15 8.81 -7.31
CA TYR A 216 -8.66 9.99 -6.63
C TYR A 216 -7.53 10.98 -6.35
N ILE A 217 -7.75 12.25 -6.65
CA ILE A 217 -6.86 13.34 -6.28
C ILE A 217 -7.50 14.06 -5.09
N PRO A 218 -6.98 13.89 -3.86
CA PRO A 218 -7.55 14.52 -2.67
C PRO A 218 -7.49 16.05 -2.76
N GLU A 219 -8.52 16.71 -2.23
CA GLU A 219 -8.54 18.16 -2.10
C GLU A 219 -7.52 18.63 -1.04
N ASN A 220 -6.84 19.74 -1.29
CA ASN A 220 -5.97 20.41 -0.31
C ASN A 220 -4.76 19.58 0.17
N ILE A 221 -4.23 18.68 -0.64
CA ILE A 221 -2.94 18.08 -0.34
C ILE A 221 -1.84 19.09 -0.65
N ALA A 222 -1.12 19.49 0.40
CA ALA A 222 0.17 20.17 0.23
C ALA A 222 1.23 19.12 -0.12
N ASP A 223 1.85 19.26 -1.27
CA ASP A 223 3.10 18.54 -1.56
C ASP A 223 4.18 19.09 -0.62
N ARG A 224 4.58 18.26 0.33
CA ARG A 224 5.70 18.58 1.22
C ARG A 224 6.93 17.86 0.70
N ASP A 225 7.77 18.59 -0.01
CA ASP A 225 9.07 18.06 -0.42
C ASP A 225 9.98 17.97 0.81
N PRO A 226 10.47 16.75 1.18
CA PRO A 226 11.31 16.57 2.36
C PRO A 226 12.67 17.29 2.25
N PHE A 227 13.02 17.81 1.07
CA PHE A 227 14.27 18.56 0.85
C PHE A 227 14.07 20.07 0.92
N THR A 228 12.86 20.58 0.71
CA THR A 228 12.54 22.02 0.68
C THR A 228 11.80 22.50 1.90
N ASP A 229 11.00 21.66 2.54
CA ASP A 229 10.29 21.97 3.79
C ASP A 229 11.26 21.81 4.99
N ARG A 230 11.97 22.89 5.32
CA ARG A 230 12.79 23.02 6.53
C ARG A 230 12.11 23.92 7.55
#